data_3aa2cf8cdac3b2f7de8dc65c7dd812df
#
_entry.id   3aa2cf8cdac3b2f7de8dc65c7dd812df
#
_cell.length_a   1.000
_cell.length_b   1.000
_cell.length_c   1.000
_cell.angle_alpha   90.00
_cell.angle_beta   90.00
_cell.angle_gamma   90.00
#
_symmetry.space_group_name_H-M   'P 1'
#
loop_
_entity.id
_entity.type
_entity.pdbx_description
1 polymer ?
#
loop_
_entity_poly.entity_id
_entity_poly.type
_entity_poly.pdbx_seq_one_letter_code
_entity_poly.pdbx_strand_id
1 'polypeptide(L)'
;MTALALLVAPGSTPSSVTSTLDMVAIARRHPAAADCRLDLLSASGGEIALAPALRLQTTALPGRLDDYAAILISGFFAADFADLLRQLASVWQPAIQRLAALPADRLVAASCYGSFVLAESGRLDARPATTPWWLAEAFRQRYPQVRLDADQALVDAGPALTAGAMTAHVDLSLHVLRRLFGAPLAREVAGIMLIDGARRSQRPFKSLPQRFADPLVDAAAGWLGRHASQDVSTQELAAALAVSYRTLHRRFVVAAGMPPLAYLQALRIEHARELLETTRDSIERIVEAVGYRDSSAFRRLFARQLGLSPAEYRQRFRHPEPTFPETD
;
A
#
# COMPACT_ATOMS: atom_id res chain seq x y z
N MET A 1 -1.36 10.47 31.46
CA MET A 1 -0.60 9.41 30.76
C MET A 1 -1.36 8.98 29.53
N THR A 2 -0.80 9.18 28.35
CA THR A 2 -1.44 8.80 27.06
C THR A 2 -1.01 7.37 26.71
N ALA A 3 -1.95 6.42 26.63
CA ALA A 3 -1.68 5.05 26.28
C ALA A 3 -2.03 4.78 24.80
N LEU A 4 -1.12 4.16 24.08
CA LEU A 4 -1.29 3.63 22.73
C LEU A 4 -1.27 2.10 22.78
N ALA A 5 -2.07 1.46 21.94
CA ALA A 5 -1.98 0.02 21.69
C ALA A 5 -1.50 -0.24 20.28
N LEU A 6 -0.58 -1.16 20.09
CA LEU A 6 -0.28 -1.76 18.80
C LEU A 6 -0.73 -3.23 18.83
N LEU A 7 -1.77 -3.53 18.05
CA LEU A 7 -2.27 -4.89 17.89
C LEU A 7 -1.36 -5.63 16.91
N VAL A 8 -0.85 -6.76 17.34
CA VAL A 8 0.07 -7.64 16.61
C VAL A 8 -0.36 -9.09 16.67
N ALA A 9 0.08 -9.87 15.71
CA ALA A 9 -0.15 -11.30 15.64
C ALA A 9 1.12 -12.00 15.10
N PRO A 10 1.24 -13.32 15.20
CA PRO A 10 2.29 -14.05 14.48
C PRO A 10 2.28 -13.68 13.00
N GLY A 11 3.46 -13.41 12.43
CA GLY A 11 3.59 -12.94 11.05
C GLY A 11 3.27 -11.45 10.83
N SER A 12 3.05 -10.65 11.88
CA SER A 12 2.98 -9.19 11.76
C SER A 12 4.26 -8.66 11.15
N THR A 13 4.12 -7.65 10.28
CA THR A 13 5.24 -7.04 9.55
C THR A 13 6.24 -6.42 10.53
N PRO A 14 7.49 -6.91 10.61
CA PRO A 14 8.48 -6.40 11.57
C PRO A 14 8.67 -4.88 11.47
N SER A 15 8.76 -4.34 10.26
CA SER A 15 8.96 -2.90 10.05
C SER A 15 7.81 -2.05 10.61
N SER A 16 6.56 -2.52 10.59
CA SER A 16 5.45 -1.77 11.20
C SER A 16 5.54 -1.77 12.72
N VAL A 17 5.99 -2.87 13.32
CA VAL A 17 6.16 -2.95 14.78
C VAL A 17 7.34 -2.10 15.24
N THR A 18 8.52 -2.31 14.65
CA THR A 18 9.75 -1.63 15.07
C THR A 18 9.72 -0.13 14.79
N SER A 19 9.18 0.31 13.64
CA SER A 19 9.05 1.74 13.36
C SER A 19 8.09 2.45 14.33
N THR A 20 7.02 1.78 14.77
CA THR A 20 6.14 2.35 15.79
C THR A 20 6.83 2.48 17.14
N LEU A 21 7.62 1.47 17.53
CA LEU A 21 8.44 1.51 18.75
C LEU A 21 9.43 2.68 18.71
N ASP A 22 10.17 2.81 17.60
CA ASP A 22 11.15 3.91 17.42
C ASP A 22 10.47 5.27 17.47
N MET A 23 9.34 5.46 16.78
CA MET A 23 8.61 6.72 16.77
C MET A 23 8.11 7.12 18.16
N VAL A 24 7.58 6.16 18.92
CA VAL A 24 7.12 6.45 20.29
C VAL A 24 8.31 6.71 21.22
N ALA A 25 9.42 6.00 21.08
CA ALA A 25 10.64 6.24 21.85
C ALA A 25 11.19 7.64 21.59
N ILE A 26 11.21 8.09 20.33
CA ILE A 26 11.60 9.45 19.97
C ILE A 26 10.58 10.47 20.52
N ALA A 27 9.29 10.24 20.32
CA ALA A 27 8.22 11.13 20.77
C ALA A 27 8.26 11.39 22.29
N ARG A 28 8.62 10.38 23.09
CA ARG A 28 8.76 10.52 24.56
C ARG A 28 9.85 11.50 25.00
N ARG A 29 10.75 11.89 24.11
CA ARG A 29 11.78 12.92 24.39
C ARG A 29 11.17 14.34 24.39
N HIS A 30 10.02 14.49 23.74
CA HIS A 30 9.29 15.75 23.70
C HIS A 30 8.33 15.87 24.90
N PRO A 31 8.27 17.05 25.61
CA PRO A 31 7.45 17.21 26.81
C PRO A 31 5.98 16.82 26.62
N ALA A 32 5.38 17.07 25.45
CA ALA A 32 3.98 16.75 25.16
C ALA A 32 3.67 15.23 25.18
N ALA A 33 4.67 14.37 25.03
CA ALA A 33 4.51 12.92 24.99
C ALA A 33 5.40 12.17 26.01
N ALA A 34 5.97 12.88 27.00
CA ALA A 34 6.88 12.29 27.99
C ALA A 34 6.23 11.09 28.72
N ASP A 35 4.93 11.15 28.99
CA ASP A 35 4.16 10.09 29.65
C ASP A 35 3.46 9.13 28.66
N CYS A 36 3.84 9.15 27.38
CA CYS A 36 3.26 8.25 26.39
C CYS A 36 3.72 6.81 26.63
N ARG A 37 2.76 5.86 26.68
CA ARG A 37 3.00 4.43 26.76
C ARG A 37 2.53 3.75 25.49
N LEU A 38 3.28 2.79 24.99
CA LEU A 38 2.90 1.90 23.90
C LEU A 38 2.86 0.46 24.43
N ASP A 39 1.69 -0.17 24.36
CA ASP A 39 1.51 -1.57 24.69
C ASP A 39 1.42 -2.40 23.39
N LEU A 40 2.20 -3.48 23.34
CA LEU A 40 2.16 -4.45 22.26
C LEU A 40 1.20 -5.56 22.65
N LEU A 41 0.07 -5.66 21.97
CA LEU A 41 -1.03 -6.56 22.35
C LEU A 41 -1.21 -7.65 21.29
N SER A 42 -1.26 -8.90 21.73
CA SER A 42 -1.66 -10.05 20.92
C SER A 42 -2.81 -10.82 21.57
N ALA A 43 -3.47 -11.69 20.82
CA ALA A 43 -4.67 -12.39 21.29
C ALA A 43 -4.49 -13.06 22.67
N SER A 44 -3.38 -13.78 22.88
CA SER A 44 -3.10 -14.53 24.12
C SER A 44 -1.95 -13.95 24.94
N GLY A 45 -1.25 -12.92 24.44
CA GLY A 45 0.02 -12.46 25.05
C GLY A 45 1.15 -13.47 24.87
N GLY A 46 2.25 -13.22 25.60
CA GLY A 46 3.44 -14.04 25.51
C GLY A 46 4.31 -13.73 24.31
N GLU A 47 5.19 -14.65 23.98
CA GLU A 47 6.11 -14.52 22.85
C GLU A 47 5.43 -14.90 21.54
N ILE A 48 5.52 -14.03 20.53
CA ILE A 48 5.06 -14.30 19.16
C ILE A 48 6.22 -14.17 18.16
N ALA A 49 6.16 -14.96 17.07
CA ALA A 49 7.12 -14.85 15.97
C ALA A 49 6.64 -13.82 14.94
N LEU A 50 7.42 -12.79 14.67
CA LEU A 50 7.18 -11.86 13.55
C LEU A 50 7.82 -12.36 12.25
N ALA A 51 8.99 -13.00 12.38
CA ALA A 51 9.76 -13.62 11.30
C ALA A 51 10.54 -14.81 11.88
N PRO A 52 11.14 -15.69 11.06
CA PRO A 52 11.86 -16.87 11.55
C PRO A 52 12.88 -16.57 12.65
N ALA A 53 13.61 -15.45 12.53
CA ALA A 53 14.65 -15.04 13.47
C ALA A 53 14.22 -13.91 14.43
N LEU A 54 12.96 -13.45 14.38
CA LEU A 54 12.50 -12.30 15.17
C LEU A 54 11.30 -12.67 16.03
N ARG A 55 11.50 -12.61 17.36
CA ARG A 55 10.49 -12.82 18.38
C ARG A 55 10.11 -11.52 19.05
N LEU A 56 8.89 -11.43 19.51
CA LEU A 56 8.34 -10.25 20.18
C LEU A 56 7.56 -10.68 21.43
N GLN A 57 7.90 -10.08 22.56
CA GLN A 57 7.12 -10.26 23.80
C GLN A 57 5.91 -9.32 23.75
N THR A 58 4.73 -9.87 24.01
CA THR A 58 3.45 -9.15 23.98
C THR A 58 2.66 -9.35 25.25
N THR A 59 1.72 -8.45 25.51
CA THR A 59 0.70 -8.58 26.55
C THR A 59 -0.58 -9.16 25.95
N ALA A 60 -1.31 -9.95 26.71
CA ALA A 60 -2.61 -10.46 26.28
C ALA A 60 -3.60 -9.31 26.03
N LEU A 61 -4.38 -9.43 24.95
CA LEU A 61 -5.42 -8.48 24.59
C LEU A 61 -6.42 -8.33 25.75
N PRO A 62 -6.59 -7.14 26.34
CA PRO A 62 -7.50 -6.94 27.47
C PRO A 62 -8.96 -7.10 27.03
N GLY A 63 -9.84 -7.27 27.99
CA GLY A 63 -11.29 -7.35 27.74
C GLY A 63 -11.88 -6.11 27.06
N ARG A 64 -11.30 -4.93 27.34
CA ARG A 64 -11.68 -3.61 26.76
C ARG A 64 -10.44 -2.85 26.31
N LEU A 65 -10.60 -2.04 25.29
CA LEU A 65 -9.53 -1.18 24.73
C LEU A 65 -9.82 0.31 24.91
N ASP A 66 -10.82 0.66 25.70
CA ASP A 66 -11.32 2.04 25.86
C ASP A 66 -10.32 2.98 26.51
N ASP A 67 -9.35 2.44 27.26
CA ASP A 67 -8.32 3.23 27.96
C ASP A 67 -7.20 3.70 27.03
N TYR A 68 -7.16 3.18 25.79
CA TYR A 68 -6.17 3.61 24.81
C TYR A 68 -6.64 4.83 24.02
N ALA A 69 -5.79 5.86 23.96
CA ALA A 69 -6.05 7.06 23.18
C ALA A 69 -6.06 6.79 21.67
N ALA A 70 -5.25 5.82 21.24
CA ALA A 70 -5.28 5.28 19.88
C ALA A 70 -4.88 3.82 19.86
N ILE A 71 -5.46 3.07 18.91
CA ILE A 71 -5.18 1.67 18.65
C ILE A 71 -4.66 1.54 17.24
N LEU A 72 -3.42 1.07 17.09
CA LEU A 72 -2.81 0.78 15.81
C LEU A 72 -2.90 -0.72 15.52
N ILE A 73 -3.15 -1.08 14.29
CA ILE A 73 -3.17 -2.45 13.80
C ILE A 73 -2.02 -2.60 12.81
N SER A 74 -1.07 -3.47 13.14
CA SER A 74 0.08 -3.75 12.27
C SER A 74 -0.35 -4.37 10.94
N GLY A 75 0.45 -4.16 9.89
CA GLY A 75 0.42 -5.05 8.73
C GLY A 75 0.85 -6.46 9.13
N PHE A 76 0.48 -7.44 8.32
CA PHE A 76 0.93 -8.82 8.47
C PHE A 76 1.06 -9.50 7.11
N PHE A 77 1.66 -10.67 7.07
CA PHE A 77 1.81 -11.44 5.84
C PHE A 77 0.74 -12.54 5.76
N ALA A 78 0.21 -12.73 4.57
CA ALA A 78 -0.60 -13.87 4.18
C ALA A 78 -0.06 -14.44 2.86
N ALA A 79 -0.05 -15.76 2.73
CA ALA A 79 0.46 -16.43 1.55
C ALA A 79 -0.41 -16.16 0.30
N ASP A 80 -1.71 -16.07 0.52
CA ASP A 80 -2.73 -15.76 -0.48
C ASP A 80 -3.99 -15.18 0.20
N PHE A 81 -5.01 -14.90 -0.61
CA PHE A 81 -6.27 -14.35 -0.08
C PHE A 81 -7.03 -15.34 0.82
N ALA A 82 -6.96 -16.64 0.54
CA ALA A 82 -7.57 -17.67 1.38
C ALA A 82 -6.89 -17.75 2.75
N ASP A 83 -5.57 -17.62 2.78
CA ASP A 83 -4.79 -17.53 4.01
C ASP A 83 -5.13 -16.27 4.81
N LEU A 84 -5.25 -15.12 4.14
CA LEU A 84 -5.73 -13.89 4.78
C LEU A 84 -7.06 -14.11 5.50
N LEU A 85 -8.03 -14.74 4.82
CA LEU A 85 -9.35 -15.02 5.41
C LEU A 85 -9.27 -15.98 6.61
N ARG A 86 -8.42 -17.01 6.54
CA ARG A 86 -8.18 -17.91 7.68
C ARG A 86 -7.60 -17.14 8.88
N GLN A 87 -6.63 -16.27 8.66
CA GLN A 87 -6.03 -15.46 9.72
C GLN A 87 -7.04 -14.51 10.36
N LEU A 88 -7.90 -13.86 9.56
CA LEU A 88 -8.99 -13.02 10.07
C LEU A 88 -9.95 -13.80 10.97
N ALA A 89 -10.32 -15.03 10.55
CA ALA A 89 -11.25 -15.89 11.29
C ALA A 89 -10.63 -16.58 12.51
N SER A 90 -9.32 -16.53 12.70
CA SER A 90 -8.62 -17.20 13.79
C SER A 90 -7.79 -16.22 14.63
N VAL A 91 -6.58 -15.94 14.19
CA VAL A 91 -5.58 -15.16 14.96
C VAL A 91 -6.04 -13.75 15.26
N TRP A 92 -6.74 -13.09 14.30
CA TRP A 92 -7.23 -11.73 14.44
C TRP A 92 -8.65 -11.64 15.02
N GLN A 93 -9.38 -12.75 15.11
CA GLN A 93 -10.79 -12.76 15.55
C GLN A 93 -10.99 -12.12 16.94
N PRO A 94 -10.15 -12.36 17.98
CA PRO A 94 -10.28 -11.67 19.26
C PRO A 94 -10.13 -10.15 19.15
N ALA A 95 -9.18 -9.68 18.34
CA ALA A 95 -8.97 -8.25 18.11
C ALA A 95 -10.16 -7.62 17.36
N ILE A 96 -10.68 -8.30 16.33
CA ILE A 96 -11.87 -7.85 15.57
C ILE A 96 -13.06 -7.64 16.51
N GLN A 97 -13.33 -8.60 17.40
CA GLN A 97 -14.43 -8.49 18.38
C GLN A 97 -14.25 -7.30 19.34
N ARG A 98 -13.02 -7.05 19.84
CA ARG A 98 -12.74 -5.91 20.72
C ARG A 98 -12.88 -4.59 19.98
N LEU A 99 -12.42 -4.52 18.72
CA LEU A 99 -12.56 -3.34 17.87
C LEU A 99 -14.04 -3.01 17.57
N ALA A 100 -14.85 -4.04 17.29
CA ALA A 100 -16.28 -3.87 17.05
C ALA A 100 -17.04 -3.32 18.27
N ALA A 101 -16.60 -3.68 19.47
CA ALA A 101 -17.20 -3.24 20.73
C ALA A 101 -16.74 -1.83 21.18
N LEU A 102 -15.74 -1.21 20.54
CA LEU A 102 -15.25 0.10 20.90
C LEU A 102 -16.27 1.21 20.59
N PRO A 103 -16.33 2.28 21.39
CA PRO A 103 -17.05 3.50 21.03
C PRO A 103 -16.66 4.02 19.64
N ALA A 104 -17.62 4.57 18.91
CA ALA A 104 -17.46 4.95 17.51
C ALA A 104 -16.43 6.09 17.29
N ASP A 105 -16.17 6.89 18.31
CA ASP A 105 -15.24 8.02 18.32
C ASP A 105 -13.78 7.63 18.62
N ARG A 106 -13.53 6.40 19.05
CA ARG A 106 -12.17 5.92 19.36
C ARG A 106 -11.29 5.85 18.13
N LEU A 107 -10.10 6.41 18.26
CA LEU A 107 -9.12 6.46 17.17
C LEU A 107 -8.52 5.07 16.93
N VAL A 108 -8.77 4.51 15.75
CA VAL A 108 -8.20 3.24 15.31
C VAL A 108 -7.50 3.45 13.97
N ALA A 109 -6.28 2.94 13.86
CA ALA A 109 -5.44 3.11 12.69
C ALA A 109 -4.94 1.75 12.19
N ALA A 110 -5.06 1.46 10.90
CA ALA A 110 -4.65 0.18 10.32
C ALA A 110 -3.83 0.39 9.04
N SER A 111 -2.81 -0.42 8.86
CA SER A 111 -2.00 -0.40 7.63
C SER A 111 -1.97 -1.75 6.94
N CYS A 112 -1.77 -1.72 5.64
CA CYS A 112 -1.59 -2.93 4.84
C CYS A 112 -2.76 -3.92 5.07
N TYR A 113 -2.49 -5.20 5.31
CA TYR A 113 -3.52 -6.22 5.59
C TYR A 113 -4.30 -5.95 6.88
N GLY A 114 -3.77 -5.13 7.80
CA GLY A 114 -4.50 -4.65 8.97
C GLY A 114 -5.78 -3.89 8.63
N SER A 115 -5.90 -3.30 7.42
CA SER A 115 -7.14 -2.68 6.94
C SER A 115 -8.31 -3.67 6.86
N PHE A 116 -8.04 -4.95 6.58
CA PHE A 116 -9.05 -6.01 6.59
C PHE A 116 -9.53 -6.30 8.02
N VAL A 117 -8.64 -6.30 9.01
CA VAL A 117 -9.02 -6.45 10.42
C VAL A 117 -9.98 -5.34 10.85
N LEU A 118 -9.68 -4.11 10.42
CA LEU A 118 -10.52 -2.95 10.74
C LEU A 118 -11.86 -3.00 9.97
N ALA A 119 -11.88 -3.48 8.73
CA ALA A 119 -13.11 -3.67 7.96
C ALA A 119 -14.00 -4.78 8.55
N GLU A 120 -13.43 -5.94 8.94
CA GLU A 120 -14.16 -7.02 9.60
C GLU A 120 -14.83 -6.59 10.91
N SER A 121 -14.27 -5.61 11.60
CA SER A 121 -14.88 -5.05 12.82
C SER A 121 -16.05 -4.11 12.55
N GLY A 122 -16.41 -3.82 11.28
CA GLY A 122 -17.46 -2.89 10.88
C GLY A 122 -17.10 -1.41 11.01
N ARG A 123 -15.89 -1.08 11.46
CA ARG A 123 -15.50 0.31 11.73
C ARG A 123 -15.22 1.15 10.47
N LEU A 124 -15.13 0.51 9.31
CA LEU A 124 -14.97 1.19 8.01
C LEU A 124 -16.30 1.35 7.25
N ASP A 125 -17.41 0.81 7.74
CA ASP A 125 -18.70 0.88 7.07
C ASP A 125 -19.12 2.34 6.83
N ALA A 126 -19.52 2.63 5.58
CA ALA A 126 -19.88 3.95 5.07
C ALA A 126 -18.75 5.01 5.19
N ARG A 127 -17.50 4.63 5.47
CA ARG A 127 -16.35 5.53 5.60
C ARG A 127 -15.41 5.42 4.41
N PRO A 128 -14.67 6.50 4.08
CA PRO A 128 -13.55 6.39 3.15
C PRO A 128 -12.42 5.58 3.78
N ALA A 129 -11.76 4.74 2.98
CA ALA A 129 -10.63 3.94 3.42
C ALA A 129 -9.66 3.65 2.27
N THR A 130 -8.45 3.22 2.60
CA THR A 130 -7.50 2.64 1.67
C THR A 130 -7.04 1.26 2.15
N THR A 131 -6.48 0.49 1.23
CA THR A 131 -5.89 -0.83 1.44
C THR A 131 -4.70 -0.98 0.48
N PRO A 132 -3.83 -2.00 0.58
CA PRO A 132 -2.85 -2.27 -0.45
C PRO A 132 -3.50 -2.37 -1.84
N TRP A 133 -2.93 -1.66 -2.81
CA TRP A 133 -3.49 -1.57 -4.16
C TRP A 133 -3.70 -2.94 -4.82
N TRP A 134 -2.86 -3.94 -4.51
CA TRP A 134 -2.97 -5.30 -5.07
C TRP A 134 -4.11 -6.14 -4.46
N LEU A 135 -4.71 -5.69 -3.35
CA LEU A 135 -5.88 -6.32 -2.72
C LEU A 135 -7.17 -5.51 -2.91
N ALA A 136 -7.11 -4.39 -3.65
CA ALA A 136 -8.22 -3.45 -3.75
C ALA A 136 -9.50 -4.10 -4.26
N GLU A 137 -9.40 -4.98 -5.25
CA GLU A 137 -10.57 -5.64 -5.82
C GLU A 137 -11.20 -6.64 -4.85
N ALA A 138 -10.37 -7.49 -4.22
CA ALA A 138 -10.84 -8.44 -3.20
C ALA A 138 -11.45 -7.71 -1.98
N PHE A 139 -10.89 -6.56 -1.62
CA PHE A 139 -11.42 -5.72 -0.54
C PHE A 139 -12.81 -5.16 -0.91
N ARG A 140 -12.99 -4.60 -2.14
CA ARG A 140 -14.29 -4.07 -2.60
C ARG A 140 -15.38 -5.14 -2.62
N GLN A 141 -15.04 -6.33 -3.11
CA GLN A 141 -15.98 -7.45 -3.18
C GLN A 141 -16.43 -7.91 -1.79
N ARG A 142 -15.50 -7.92 -0.82
CA ARG A 142 -15.79 -8.40 0.53
C ARG A 142 -16.50 -7.33 1.38
N TYR A 143 -16.12 -6.06 1.24
CA TYR A 143 -16.62 -4.94 2.05
C TYR A 143 -17.28 -3.86 1.18
N PRO A 144 -18.42 -4.15 0.53
CA PRO A 144 -19.08 -3.22 -0.40
C PRO A 144 -19.59 -1.95 0.28
N GLN A 145 -19.72 -1.95 1.61
CA GLN A 145 -20.12 -0.78 2.40
C GLN A 145 -18.99 0.24 2.57
N VAL A 146 -17.72 -0.15 2.33
CA VAL A 146 -16.56 0.73 2.51
C VAL A 146 -16.32 1.54 1.24
N ARG A 147 -16.16 2.85 1.38
CA ARG A 147 -15.80 3.75 0.26
C ARG A 147 -14.28 3.67 0.00
N LEU A 148 -13.86 2.61 -0.70
CA LEU A 148 -12.45 2.33 -0.93
C LEU A 148 -11.83 3.25 -2.00
N ASP A 149 -10.77 3.98 -1.64
CA ASP A 149 -9.82 4.64 -2.56
C ASP A 149 -8.43 4.04 -2.39
N ALA A 150 -8.12 3.00 -3.18
CA ALA A 150 -6.83 2.32 -3.15
C ALA A 150 -5.71 3.10 -3.87
N ASP A 151 -5.97 4.29 -4.37
CA ASP A 151 -4.95 5.20 -4.89
C ASP A 151 -4.30 6.03 -3.80
N GLN A 152 -5.00 6.28 -2.70
CA GLN A 152 -4.47 7.02 -1.55
C GLN A 152 -3.46 6.16 -0.78
N ALA A 153 -2.36 6.77 -0.36
CA ALA A 153 -1.41 6.11 0.53
C ALA A 153 -1.90 6.07 1.98
N LEU A 154 -2.66 7.11 2.40
CA LEU A 154 -3.27 7.24 3.72
C LEU A 154 -4.63 7.91 3.57
N VAL A 155 -5.64 7.40 4.29
CA VAL A 155 -6.97 7.99 4.41
C VAL A 155 -7.28 8.24 5.88
N ASP A 156 -7.63 9.49 6.20
CA ASP A 156 -8.14 9.92 7.50
C ASP A 156 -9.67 10.08 7.41
N ALA A 157 -10.39 9.17 8.03
CA ALA A 157 -11.85 9.17 8.11
C ALA A 157 -12.34 9.54 9.53
N GLY A 158 -11.61 10.40 10.24
CA GLY A 158 -11.91 10.80 11.61
C GLY A 158 -11.44 9.76 12.62
N PRO A 159 -12.32 8.94 13.21
CA PRO A 159 -11.91 7.93 14.19
C PRO A 159 -11.24 6.71 13.54
N ALA A 160 -11.34 6.54 12.23
CA ALA A 160 -10.72 5.44 11.51
C ALA A 160 -9.67 5.97 10.53
N LEU A 161 -8.43 5.48 10.65
CA LEU A 161 -7.33 5.78 9.76
C LEU A 161 -6.91 4.51 9.02
N THR A 162 -6.66 4.61 7.73
CA THR A 162 -6.12 3.49 6.97
C THR A 162 -4.94 3.92 6.12
N ALA A 163 -3.94 3.04 6.00
CA ALA A 163 -2.81 3.23 5.11
C ALA A 163 -2.61 2.01 4.20
N GLY A 164 -2.13 2.25 3.00
CA GLY A 164 -2.01 1.26 1.94
C GLY A 164 -0.90 0.24 2.19
N ALA A 165 0.13 0.27 1.36
CA ALA A 165 1.22 -0.70 1.39
C ALA A 165 2.10 -0.61 2.63
N MET A 166 2.95 -1.61 2.83
CA MET A 166 3.73 -1.90 4.04
C MET A 166 4.35 -0.68 4.72
N THR A 167 5.17 0.09 4.00
CA THR A 167 5.88 1.24 4.58
C THR A 167 4.99 2.48 4.79
N ALA A 168 3.75 2.48 4.29
CA ALA A 168 2.76 3.51 4.61
C ALA A 168 2.35 3.48 6.10
N HIS A 169 2.71 2.41 6.83
CA HIS A 169 2.57 2.35 8.28
C HIS A 169 3.36 3.44 9.00
N VAL A 170 4.50 3.82 8.47
CA VAL A 170 5.34 4.92 8.98
C VAL A 170 4.57 6.25 8.90
N ASP A 171 3.95 6.53 7.74
CA ASP A 171 3.12 7.73 7.54
C ASP A 171 1.89 7.71 8.46
N LEU A 172 1.27 6.53 8.64
CA LEU A 172 0.14 6.33 9.53
C LEU A 172 0.49 6.61 10.99
N SER A 173 1.58 6.02 11.48
CA SER A 173 2.04 6.18 12.87
C SER A 173 2.39 7.64 13.15
N LEU A 174 3.09 8.30 12.22
CA LEU A 174 3.39 9.72 12.32
C LEU A 174 2.12 10.58 12.34
N HIS A 175 1.11 10.22 11.52
CA HIS A 175 -0.18 10.90 11.51
C HIS A 175 -0.95 10.73 12.84
N VAL A 176 -0.90 9.52 13.43
CA VAL A 176 -1.47 9.28 14.78
C VAL A 176 -0.78 10.14 15.83
N LEU A 177 0.55 10.20 15.85
CA LEU A 177 1.29 11.07 16.76
C LEU A 177 0.93 12.55 16.57
N ARG A 178 0.80 12.99 15.32
CA ARG A 178 0.35 14.35 14.99
C ARG A 178 -1.04 14.66 15.54
N ARG A 179 -1.98 13.69 15.45
CA ARG A 179 -3.34 13.83 15.95
C ARG A 179 -3.40 13.94 17.48
N LEU A 180 -2.54 13.19 18.17
CA LEU A 180 -2.53 13.11 19.63
C LEU A 180 -1.70 14.21 20.28
N PHE A 181 -0.58 14.57 19.70
CA PHE A 181 0.43 15.44 20.33
C PHE A 181 0.75 16.71 19.53
N GLY A 182 0.12 16.88 18.37
CA GLY A 182 0.28 18.07 17.55
C GLY A 182 1.39 18.01 16.51
N ALA A 183 1.39 19.00 15.63
CA ALA A 183 2.32 19.08 14.49
C ALA A 183 3.79 19.31 14.88
N PRO A 184 4.12 20.07 15.96
CA PRO A 184 5.53 20.24 16.36
C PRO A 184 6.22 18.93 16.69
N LEU A 185 5.63 18.08 17.54
CA LEU A 185 6.16 16.76 17.88
C LEU A 185 6.30 15.88 16.65
N ALA A 186 5.27 15.82 15.80
CA ALA A 186 5.31 15.00 14.61
C ALA A 186 6.46 15.42 13.65
N ARG A 187 6.74 16.73 13.52
CA ARG A 187 7.88 17.23 12.72
C ARG A 187 9.22 16.84 13.33
N GLU A 188 9.35 16.88 14.65
CA GLU A 188 10.59 16.46 15.33
C GLU A 188 10.87 14.96 15.08
N VAL A 189 9.86 14.10 15.28
CA VAL A 189 9.94 12.67 15.01
C VAL A 189 10.29 12.40 13.55
N ALA A 190 9.62 13.08 12.61
CA ALA A 190 9.88 12.94 11.18
C ALA A 190 11.32 13.36 10.82
N GLY A 191 11.83 14.46 11.41
CA GLY A 191 13.18 14.94 11.18
C GLY A 191 14.25 13.96 11.67
N ILE A 192 14.10 13.40 12.88
CA ILE A 192 15.04 12.41 13.43
C ILE A 192 15.03 11.13 12.59
N MET A 193 13.88 10.70 12.09
CA MET A 193 13.73 9.49 11.28
C MET A 193 13.98 9.72 9.79
N LEU A 194 14.33 10.94 9.36
CA LEU A 194 14.53 11.32 7.95
C LEU A 194 13.31 10.99 7.06
N ILE A 195 12.10 11.19 7.59
CA ILE A 195 10.86 11.00 6.85
C ILE A 195 10.58 12.26 6.03
N ASP A 196 10.74 12.16 4.72
CA ASP A 196 10.52 13.26 3.77
C ASP A 196 9.04 13.33 3.34
N GLY A 197 8.21 13.92 4.19
CA GLY A 197 6.80 14.15 3.93
C GLY A 197 5.95 12.86 3.87
N ALA A 198 4.63 13.02 4.00
CA ALA A 198 3.70 11.90 3.86
C ALA A 198 3.48 11.55 2.36
N ARG A 199 3.55 10.27 2.04
CA ARG A 199 3.17 9.77 0.72
C ARG A 199 1.69 10.00 0.50
N ARG A 200 1.32 10.67 -0.60
CA ARG A 200 -0.08 10.99 -0.89
C ARG A 200 -0.78 9.89 -1.67
N SER A 201 -0.04 9.15 -2.50
CA SER A 201 -0.62 8.20 -3.43
C SER A 201 0.19 6.92 -3.55
N GLN A 202 -0.51 5.79 -3.75
CA GLN A 202 0.08 4.51 -4.11
C GLN A 202 0.31 4.36 -5.63
N ARG A 203 -0.28 5.23 -6.46
CA ARG A 203 -0.21 5.14 -7.93
C ARG A 203 1.19 4.98 -8.49
N PRO A 204 2.21 5.77 -8.04
CA PRO A 204 3.57 5.63 -8.56
C PRO A 204 4.24 4.28 -8.24
N PHE A 205 3.67 3.51 -7.31
CA PHE A 205 4.22 2.23 -6.84
C PHE A 205 3.46 1.01 -7.35
N LYS A 206 2.34 1.21 -8.06
CA LYS A 206 1.58 0.12 -8.67
C LYS A 206 2.40 -0.51 -9.79
N SER A 207 2.44 -1.83 -9.81
CA SER A 207 2.99 -2.63 -10.89
C SER A 207 1.90 -3.44 -11.57
N LEU A 208 2.10 -3.76 -12.83
CA LEU A 208 1.19 -4.64 -13.58
C LEU A 208 1.44 -6.11 -13.21
N PRO A 209 0.38 -6.93 -13.15
CA PRO A 209 0.56 -8.37 -13.10
C PRO A 209 1.33 -8.85 -14.33
N GLN A 210 2.43 -9.57 -14.12
CA GLN A 210 3.25 -10.12 -15.21
C GLN A 210 2.81 -11.52 -15.63
N ARG A 211 2.00 -12.18 -14.83
CA ARG A 211 1.49 -13.53 -15.06
C ARG A 211 0.01 -13.61 -14.74
N PHE A 212 -0.70 -14.38 -15.54
CA PHE A 212 -2.14 -14.60 -15.37
C PHE A 212 -2.43 -16.09 -15.28
N ALA A 213 -3.38 -16.47 -14.42
CA ALA A 213 -3.84 -17.86 -14.30
C ALA A 213 -4.55 -18.36 -15.56
N ASP A 214 -5.17 -17.45 -16.34
CA ASP A 214 -5.77 -17.76 -17.64
C ASP A 214 -4.67 -17.84 -18.70
N PRO A 215 -4.41 -19.05 -19.31
CA PRO A 215 -3.31 -19.23 -20.27
C PRO A 215 -3.42 -18.35 -21.52
N LEU A 216 -4.66 -18.03 -21.97
CA LEU A 216 -4.85 -17.14 -23.12
C LEU A 216 -4.46 -15.71 -22.76
N VAL A 217 -4.83 -15.25 -21.55
CA VAL A 217 -4.51 -13.91 -21.08
C VAL A 217 -3.01 -13.78 -20.79
N ASP A 218 -2.39 -14.83 -20.23
CA ASP A 218 -0.94 -14.87 -20.02
C ASP A 218 -0.17 -14.80 -21.35
N ALA A 219 -0.59 -15.55 -22.36
CA ALA A 219 -0.02 -15.49 -23.71
C ALA A 219 -0.23 -14.11 -24.36
N ALA A 220 -1.41 -13.52 -24.20
CA ALA A 220 -1.72 -12.17 -24.71
C ALA A 220 -0.87 -11.09 -24.05
N ALA A 221 -0.71 -11.14 -22.73
CA ALA A 221 0.14 -10.21 -21.98
C ALA A 221 1.60 -10.32 -22.41
N GLY A 222 2.12 -11.54 -22.60
CA GLY A 222 3.46 -11.77 -23.11
C GLY A 222 3.65 -11.26 -24.54
N TRP A 223 2.65 -11.44 -25.41
CA TRP A 223 2.70 -10.89 -26.77
C TRP A 223 2.69 -9.35 -26.76
N LEU A 224 1.80 -8.73 -25.98
CA LEU A 224 1.74 -7.27 -25.81
C LEU A 224 3.05 -6.71 -25.26
N GLY A 225 3.69 -7.40 -24.31
CA GLY A 225 4.99 -6.98 -23.77
C GLY A 225 6.09 -6.93 -24.83
N ARG A 226 6.16 -7.93 -25.72
CA ARG A 226 7.14 -7.95 -26.81
C ARG A 226 6.90 -6.91 -27.90
N HIS A 227 5.67 -6.44 -28.06
CA HIS A 227 5.28 -5.48 -29.10
C HIS A 227 4.87 -4.12 -28.53
N ALA A 228 5.19 -3.85 -27.26
CA ALA A 228 4.68 -2.66 -26.56
C ALA A 228 5.07 -1.33 -27.23
N SER A 229 6.24 -1.23 -27.84
CA SER A 229 6.71 -0.02 -28.54
C SER A 229 6.15 0.13 -29.98
N GLN A 230 5.46 -0.89 -30.50
CA GLN A 230 4.93 -0.88 -31.86
C GLN A 230 3.48 -0.38 -31.89
N ASP A 231 3.04 0.05 -33.06
CA ASP A 231 1.62 0.37 -33.29
C ASP A 231 0.83 -0.93 -33.44
N VAL A 232 0.17 -1.35 -32.36
CA VAL A 232 -0.50 -2.66 -32.26
C VAL A 232 -2.01 -2.46 -32.16
N SER A 233 -2.73 -3.18 -33.01
CA SER A 233 -4.19 -3.27 -32.94
C SER A 233 -4.65 -4.50 -32.14
N THR A 234 -5.85 -4.43 -31.59
CA THR A 234 -6.48 -5.56 -30.90
C THR A 234 -6.85 -6.70 -31.86
N GLN A 235 -7.03 -6.40 -33.15
CA GLN A 235 -7.26 -7.39 -34.20
C GLN A 235 -5.99 -8.20 -34.46
N GLU A 236 -4.83 -7.56 -34.56
CA GLU A 236 -3.53 -8.26 -34.72
C GLU A 236 -3.24 -9.16 -33.51
N LEU A 237 -3.49 -8.67 -32.28
CA LEU A 237 -3.34 -9.50 -31.08
C LEU A 237 -4.27 -10.72 -31.12
N ALA A 238 -5.54 -10.55 -31.49
CA ALA A 238 -6.50 -11.64 -31.56
C ALA A 238 -6.14 -12.66 -32.64
N ALA A 239 -5.69 -12.18 -33.81
CA ALA A 239 -5.20 -13.03 -34.91
C ALA A 239 -3.94 -13.82 -34.51
N ALA A 240 -2.97 -13.19 -33.85
CA ALA A 240 -1.76 -13.85 -33.39
C ALA A 240 -2.01 -14.97 -32.37
N LEU A 241 -3.14 -14.91 -31.65
CA LEU A 241 -3.55 -15.92 -30.68
C LEU A 241 -4.63 -16.86 -31.20
N ALA A 242 -5.00 -16.76 -32.48
CA ALA A 242 -6.01 -17.57 -33.14
C ALA A 242 -7.37 -17.59 -32.44
N VAL A 243 -7.80 -16.44 -31.88
CA VAL A 243 -9.08 -16.26 -31.18
C VAL A 243 -9.87 -15.07 -31.70
N SER A 244 -11.18 -15.05 -31.49
CA SER A 244 -11.97 -13.85 -31.78
C SER A 244 -11.64 -12.71 -30.80
N TYR A 245 -11.68 -11.45 -31.29
CA TYR A 245 -11.53 -10.28 -30.43
C TYR A 245 -12.47 -10.29 -29.23
N ARG A 246 -13.73 -10.71 -29.42
CA ARG A 246 -14.73 -10.78 -28.35
C ARG A 246 -14.31 -11.75 -27.25
N THR A 247 -13.78 -12.91 -27.62
CA THR A 247 -13.30 -13.93 -26.67
C THR A 247 -12.09 -13.40 -25.88
N LEU A 248 -11.13 -12.83 -26.60
CA LEU A 248 -9.94 -12.24 -25.99
C LEU A 248 -10.29 -11.13 -25.02
N HIS A 249 -11.09 -10.16 -25.46
CA HIS A 249 -11.50 -9.01 -24.64
C HIS A 249 -12.21 -9.45 -23.37
N ARG A 250 -13.20 -10.35 -23.47
CA ARG A 250 -13.95 -10.85 -22.31
C ARG A 250 -13.02 -11.52 -21.28
N ARG A 251 -12.17 -12.45 -21.74
CA ARG A 251 -11.26 -13.17 -20.85
C ARG A 251 -10.21 -12.25 -20.24
N PHE A 252 -9.71 -11.31 -21.02
CA PHE A 252 -8.71 -10.34 -20.56
C PHE A 252 -9.30 -9.42 -19.46
N VAL A 253 -10.52 -8.90 -19.65
CA VAL A 253 -11.19 -8.08 -18.63
C VAL A 253 -11.43 -8.88 -17.34
N VAL A 254 -11.84 -10.15 -17.45
CA VAL A 254 -12.06 -11.01 -16.27
C VAL A 254 -10.76 -11.28 -15.52
N ALA A 255 -9.67 -11.58 -16.23
CA ALA A 255 -8.42 -12.00 -15.60
C ALA A 255 -7.52 -10.81 -15.19
N ALA A 256 -7.49 -9.73 -15.99
CA ALA A 256 -6.62 -8.57 -15.77
C ALA A 256 -7.34 -7.36 -15.17
N GLY A 257 -8.68 -7.39 -15.06
CA GLY A 257 -9.49 -6.25 -14.59
C GLY A 257 -9.56 -5.09 -15.57
N MET A 258 -9.00 -5.21 -16.78
CA MET A 258 -8.94 -4.15 -17.79
C MET A 258 -8.89 -4.72 -19.21
N PRO A 259 -9.30 -3.92 -20.25
CA PRO A 259 -9.18 -4.32 -21.64
C PRO A 259 -7.71 -4.47 -22.11
N PRO A 260 -7.42 -5.27 -23.18
CA PRO A 260 -6.06 -5.45 -23.71
C PRO A 260 -5.34 -4.15 -24.08
N LEU A 261 -6.03 -3.17 -24.68
CA LEU A 261 -5.43 -1.86 -25.01
C LEU A 261 -5.08 -1.04 -23.76
N ALA A 262 -5.89 -1.11 -22.71
CA ALA A 262 -5.55 -0.43 -21.46
C ALA A 262 -4.32 -1.06 -20.81
N TYR A 263 -4.19 -2.39 -20.89
CA TYR A 263 -3.00 -3.11 -20.43
C TYR A 263 -1.75 -2.76 -21.26
N LEU A 264 -1.87 -2.64 -22.59
CA LEU A 264 -0.78 -2.16 -23.45
C LEU A 264 -0.33 -0.74 -23.06
N GLN A 265 -1.30 0.18 -22.82
CA GLN A 265 -0.98 1.52 -22.35
C GLN A 265 -0.25 1.51 -21.01
N ALA A 266 -0.68 0.64 -20.09
CA ALA A 266 -0.03 0.49 -18.80
C ALA A 266 1.38 -0.12 -18.91
N LEU A 267 1.61 -1.09 -19.82
CA LEU A 267 2.96 -1.62 -20.14
C LEU A 267 3.88 -0.51 -20.67
N ARG A 268 3.39 0.35 -21.56
CA ARG A 268 4.17 1.49 -22.08
C ARG A 268 4.55 2.48 -20.98
N ILE A 269 3.64 2.74 -20.05
CA ILE A 269 3.91 3.59 -18.89
C ILE A 269 4.95 2.92 -17.97
N GLU A 270 4.88 1.60 -17.75
CA GLU A 270 5.87 0.85 -16.96
C GLU A 270 7.26 0.95 -17.59
N HIS A 271 7.38 0.74 -18.90
CA HIS A 271 8.63 0.90 -19.63
C HIS A 271 9.15 2.36 -19.58
N ALA A 272 8.24 3.35 -19.67
CA ALA A 272 8.64 4.75 -19.52
C ALA A 272 9.17 5.05 -18.11
N ARG A 273 8.59 4.45 -17.06
CA ARG A 273 9.10 4.55 -15.68
C ARG A 273 10.54 4.04 -15.59
N GLU A 274 10.78 2.83 -16.12
CA GLU A 274 12.12 2.23 -16.15
C GLU A 274 13.14 3.17 -16.84
N LEU A 275 12.80 3.70 -18.02
CA LEU A 275 13.68 4.63 -18.74
C LEU A 275 13.88 5.95 -18.00
N LEU A 276 12.86 6.46 -17.31
CA LEU A 276 12.97 7.67 -16.49
C LEU A 276 13.88 7.48 -15.27
N GLU A 277 13.88 6.29 -14.69
CA GLU A 277 14.70 5.92 -13.53
C GLU A 277 16.16 5.63 -13.90
N THR A 278 16.39 4.98 -15.05
CA THR A 278 17.69 4.41 -15.42
C THR A 278 18.47 5.22 -16.45
N THR A 279 17.83 6.13 -17.20
CA THR A 279 18.49 6.87 -18.29
C THR A 279 18.50 8.38 -18.07
N ARG A 280 19.33 9.10 -18.88
CA ARG A 280 19.33 10.56 -18.99
C ARG A 280 18.60 11.06 -20.24
N ASP A 281 17.93 10.18 -20.97
CA ASP A 281 17.24 10.54 -22.19
C ASP A 281 16.19 11.63 -21.96
N SER A 282 15.97 12.47 -22.97
CA SER A 282 14.91 13.49 -22.92
C SER A 282 13.53 12.82 -22.81
N ILE A 283 12.56 13.53 -22.26
CA ILE A 283 11.19 13.02 -22.16
C ILE A 283 10.64 12.66 -23.53
N GLU A 284 10.94 13.46 -24.55
CA GLU A 284 10.53 13.25 -25.94
C GLU A 284 11.08 11.93 -26.48
N ARG A 285 12.36 11.65 -26.24
CA ARG A 285 13.02 10.42 -26.68
C ARG A 285 12.42 9.20 -25.98
N ILE A 286 12.11 9.30 -24.69
CA ILE A 286 11.42 8.22 -23.96
C ILE A 286 10.02 7.98 -24.53
N VAL A 287 9.28 9.04 -24.83
CA VAL A 287 7.94 8.95 -25.43
C VAL A 287 7.97 8.17 -26.75
N GLU A 288 8.93 8.47 -27.62
CA GLU A 288 9.14 7.73 -28.86
C GLU A 288 9.52 6.26 -28.61
N ALA A 289 10.45 6.01 -27.70
CA ALA A 289 10.93 4.68 -27.37
C ALA A 289 9.83 3.75 -26.85
N VAL A 290 8.83 4.30 -26.14
CA VAL A 290 7.69 3.52 -25.65
C VAL A 290 6.49 3.47 -26.59
N GLY A 291 6.65 3.94 -27.84
CA GLY A 291 5.66 3.82 -28.92
C GLY A 291 4.57 4.89 -28.94
N TYR A 292 4.86 6.10 -28.43
CA TYR A 292 3.99 7.26 -28.58
C TYR A 292 4.59 8.27 -29.56
N ARG A 293 3.73 8.88 -30.38
CA ARG A 293 4.09 9.98 -31.31
C ARG A 293 3.74 11.35 -30.74
N ASP A 294 2.72 11.42 -29.88
CA ASP A 294 2.24 12.66 -29.25
C ASP A 294 2.69 12.72 -27.78
N SER A 295 3.73 13.54 -27.54
CA SER A 295 4.26 13.77 -26.19
C SER A 295 3.23 14.37 -25.23
N SER A 296 2.30 15.19 -25.75
CA SER A 296 1.26 15.80 -24.91
C SER A 296 0.21 14.77 -24.46
N ALA A 297 -0.21 13.89 -25.37
CA ALA A 297 -1.12 12.78 -25.03
C ALA A 297 -0.46 11.82 -24.03
N PHE A 298 0.81 11.48 -24.24
CA PHE A 298 1.58 10.66 -23.31
C PHE A 298 1.67 11.29 -21.92
N ARG A 299 2.06 12.57 -21.82
CA ARG A 299 2.17 13.28 -20.53
C ARG A 299 0.85 13.29 -19.76
N ARG A 300 -0.29 13.51 -20.46
CA ARG A 300 -1.62 13.44 -19.83
C ARG A 300 -1.95 12.04 -19.33
N LEU A 301 -1.63 11.00 -20.13
CA LEU A 301 -1.85 9.60 -19.73
C LEU A 301 -0.99 9.23 -18.54
N PHE A 302 0.30 9.55 -18.57
CA PHE A 302 1.26 9.29 -17.51
C PHE A 302 0.81 9.96 -16.19
N ALA A 303 0.48 11.25 -16.22
CA ALA A 303 -0.01 11.98 -15.05
C ALA A 303 -1.34 11.40 -14.51
N ARG A 304 -2.24 10.99 -15.41
CA ARG A 304 -3.51 10.35 -15.01
C ARG A 304 -3.28 9.02 -14.31
N GLN A 305 -2.34 8.20 -14.77
CA GLN A 305 -2.07 6.88 -14.20
C GLN A 305 -1.25 6.95 -12.91
N LEU A 306 -0.24 7.82 -12.85
CA LEU A 306 0.73 7.85 -11.75
C LEU A 306 0.52 9.02 -10.77
N GLY A 307 -0.30 10.02 -11.13
CA GLY A 307 -0.50 11.22 -10.32
C GLY A 307 0.69 12.17 -10.32
N LEU A 308 1.68 11.97 -11.19
CA LEU A 308 2.90 12.77 -11.36
C LEU A 308 3.17 12.96 -12.86
N SER A 309 3.71 14.10 -13.24
CA SER A 309 4.26 14.27 -14.58
C SER A 309 5.54 13.42 -14.76
N PRO A 310 5.96 13.11 -16.00
CA PRO A 310 7.20 12.39 -16.24
C PRO A 310 8.44 13.07 -15.61
N ALA A 311 8.47 14.41 -15.62
CA ALA A 311 9.57 15.17 -15.03
C ALA A 311 9.59 15.05 -13.48
N GLU A 312 8.44 15.22 -12.82
CA GLU A 312 8.30 15.01 -11.37
C GLU A 312 8.61 13.58 -10.98
N TYR A 313 8.19 12.61 -11.78
CA TYR A 313 8.50 11.20 -11.57
C TYR A 313 10.01 10.97 -11.60
N ARG A 314 10.71 11.45 -12.66
CA ARG A 314 12.16 11.36 -12.77
C ARG A 314 12.86 11.99 -11.58
N GLN A 315 12.47 13.19 -11.19
CA GLN A 315 13.07 13.89 -10.06
C GLN A 315 12.96 13.08 -8.76
N ARG A 316 11.84 12.38 -8.58
CA ARG A 316 11.55 11.64 -7.34
C ARG A 316 12.18 10.25 -7.28
N PHE A 317 12.23 9.54 -8.41
CA PHE A 317 12.56 8.11 -8.44
C PHE A 317 13.90 7.79 -9.10
N ARG A 318 14.51 8.73 -9.80
CA ARG A 318 15.84 8.53 -10.35
C ARG A 318 16.85 8.57 -9.23
N HIS A 319 17.52 7.44 -8.99
CA HIS A 319 18.68 7.38 -8.11
C HIS A 319 19.89 7.88 -8.91
N PRO A 320 20.60 8.94 -8.46
CA PRO A 320 21.93 9.23 -9.01
C PRO A 320 22.82 8.00 -8.76
N GLU A 321 23.58 7.59 -9.77
CA GLU A 321 24.64 6.60 -9.53
C GLU A 321 25.52 7.10 -8.36
N PRO A 322 25.86 6.23 -7.39
CA PRO A 322 26.76 6.62 -6.33
C PRO A 322 28.10 7.01 -6.97
N THR A 323 28.43 8.29 -6.93
CA THR A 323 29.79 8.76 -7.22
C THR A 323 30.64 8.32 -6.05
N PHE A 324 31.26 7.14 -6.18
CA PHE A 324 32.38 6.79 -5.30
C PHE A 324 33.53 7.74 -5.71
N PRO A 325 34.15 8.47 -4.76
CA PRO A 325 35.37 9.20 -5.08
C PRO A 325 36.40 8.16 -5.55
N GLU A 326 37.00 8.42 -6.72
CA GLU A 326 38.14 7.64 -7.15
C GLU A 326 39.17 7.73 -6.04
N THR A 327 39.50 6.60 -5.43
CA THR A 327 40.59 6.50 -4.49
C THR A 327 41.86 6.62 -5.29
N ASP A 328 42.54 7.82 -5.20
CA ASP A 328 43.93 8.02 -5.64
C ASP A 328 44.87 7.07 -4.91
#